data_c83971912c3cd3f346cc96d9cfffd3f5
#
_entry.id   c83971912c3cd3f346cc96d9cfffd3f5
#
_cell.length_a   1.000
_cell.length_b   1.000
_cell.length_c   1.000
_cell.angle_alpha   90.00
_cell.angle_beta   90.00
_cell.angle_gamma   90.00
#
_symmetry.space_group_name_H-M   'P 1'
#
loop_
_entity.id
_entity.type
_entity.pdbx_description
1 polymer ?
#
loop_
_entity_poly.entity_id
_entity_poly.type
_entity_poly.pdbx_seq_one_letter_code
_entity_poly.pdbx_strand_id
1 'polypeptide(L)'
;MSIDLSGQVRKVLREVHALLAEKHLIVERPAANKTMQELLAWCAEHELDTQRWLSAAGRKVAFDRHVLQMIDSTLEQLNLASSAVDLSQGSRFDQARQGAGENKNVGVAPMQHRVLMAQANCGAYFPEWVTESPSQWVMDIAWQTLQLNAYSHVLVVENRDAFYEYFALQPQRYQLPVEALGALVIYRGNQDESKGCKALREACVAAGKPLIYFGDYDTAGLSIAVHGGYTHILLPTAAALLEQANDVMQEADQLKYAQAVTAFAEQLSNTDPLRAVLLHNTQRQKGLRQQAFKGALQLLSIARLVG
;
A
#
# COMPACT_ATOMS: atom_id res chain seq x y z
N MET A 1 -11.62 27.09 -7.69
CA MET A 1 -10.34 26.97 -6.99
C MET A 1 -10.57 26.62 -5.52
N SER A 2 -9.57 26.09 -4.82
CA SER A 2 -9.73 25.64 -3.42
C SER A 2 -9.72 26.85 -2.49
N ILE A 3 -10.71 26.96 -1.60
CA ILE A 3 -10.74 28.00 -0.56
C ILE A 3 -9.57 27.84 0.42
N ASP A 4 -9.10 26.60 0.65
CA ASP A 4 -8.02 26.26 1.57
C ASP A 4 -6.66 26.12 0.86
N LEU A 5 -5.58 26.33 1.62
CA LEU A 5 -4.21 26.07 1.20
C LEU A 5 -3.99 24.58 0.91
N SER A 6 -3.21 24.27 -0.15
CA SER A 6 -2.85 22.88 -0.42
C SER A 6 -1.99 22.27 0.71
N GLY A 7 -2.04 20.97 0.87
CA GLY A 7 -1.24 20.28 1.90
C GLY A 7 0.26 20.53 1.78
N GLN A 8 0.75 20.76 0.56
CA GLN A 8 2.15 21.07 0.32
C GLN A 8 2.50 22.50 0.75
N VAL A 9 1.62 23.45 0.49
CA VAL A 9 1.76 24.83 0.98
C VAL A 9 1.74 24.86 2.51
N ARG A 10 0.78 24.18 3.13
CA ARG A 10 0.71 24.08 4.61
C ARG A 10 1.97 23.45 5.21
N LYS A 11 2.54 22.42 4.58
CA LYS A 11 3.81 21.82 5.02
C LYS A 11 4.94 22.84 5.01
N VAL A 12 5.11 23.60 3.93
CA VAL A 12 6.16 24.63 3.83
C VAL A 12 5.94 25.74 4.86
N LEU A 13 4.72 26.20 5.07
CA LEU A 13 4.42 27.24 6.07
C LEU A 13 4.74 26.74 7.49
N ARG A 14 4.45 25.49 7.85
CA ARG A 14 4.87 24.91 9.15
C ARG A 14 6.39 24.90 9.33
N GLU A 15 7.13 24.52 8.28
CA GLU A 15 8.60 24.58 8.30
C GLU A 15 9.09 26.02 8.53
N VAL A 16 8.43 27.00 7.90
CA VAL A 16 8.71 28.42 8.10
C VAL A 16 8.39 28.87 9.54
N HIS A 17 7.23 28.45 10.08
CA HIS A 17 6.89 28.70 11.48
C HIS A 17 7.96 28.19 12.45
N ALA A 18 8.41 26.93 12.24
CA ALA A 18 9.45 26.31 13.07
C ALA A 18 10.77 27.11 13.01
N LEU A 19 11.23 27.49 11.82
CA LEU A 19 12.46 28.26 11.64
C LEU A 19 12.38 29.65 12.27
N LEU A 20 11.24 30.36 12.15
CA LEU A 20 11.05 31.65 12.78
C LEU A 20 10.92 31.57 14.31
N ALA A 21 10.51 30.41 14.84
CA ALA A 21 10.54 30.16 16.29
C ALA A 21 11.99 29.93 16.81
N GLU A 22 12.90 29.38 15.97
CA GLU A 22 14.31 29.12 16.27
C GLU A 22 15.22 30.34 16.16
N LYS A 23 14.69 31.57 16.23
CA LYS A 23 15.41 32.87 16.16
C LYS A 23 15.78 33.36 14.75
N HIS A 24 15.30 32.79 13.68
CA HIS A 24 15.38 33.42 12.36
C HIS A 24 14.47 34.65 12.30
N LEU A 25 14.97 35.74 11.75
CA LEU A 25 14.16 36.95 11.55
C LEU A 25 13.35 36.86 10.25
N ILE A 26 13.95 36.26 9.22
CA ILE A 26 13.38 36.10 7.88
C ILE A 26 13.77 34.72 7.35
N VAL A 27 12.80 34.05 6.73
CA VAL A 27 13.00 32.77 6.01
C VAL A 27 12.66 32.99 4.54
N GLU A 28 13.59 32.69 3.65
CA GLU A 28 13.39 32.84 2.21
C GLU A 28 13.11 31.51 1.50
N ARG A 29 12.23 31.53 0.49
CA ARG A 29 11.96 30.40 -0.41
C ARG A 29 11.96 30.84 -1.87
N PRO A 30 12.45 30.01 -2.83
CA PRO A 30 12.45 30.36 -4.25
C PRO A 30 11.03 30.59 -4.76
N ALA A 31 10.76 31.77 -5.33
CA ALA A 31 9.43 32.14 -5.83
C ALA A 31 9.01 31.30 -7.07
N ALA A 32 9.96 30.78 -7.83
CA ALA A 32 9.70 29.91 -9.00
C ALA A 32 9.24 28.49 -8.62
N ASN A 33 9.32 28.09 -7.33
CA ASN A 33 8.83 26.80 -6.86
C ASN A 33 7.32 26.73 -7.01
N LYS A 34 6.80 25.61 -7.55
CA LYS A 34 5.37 25.39 -7.76
C LYS A 34 4.53 25.64 -6.50
N THR A 35 5.00 25.19 -5.34
CA THR A 35 4.31 25.38 -4.05
C THR A 35 4.26 26.87 -3.66
N MET A 36 5.31 27.65 -3.96
CA MET A 36 5.29 29.09 -3.73
C MET A 36 4.39 29.83 -4.70
N GLN A 37 4.31 29.39 -5.94
CA GLN A 37 3.38 29.93 -6.91
C GLN A 37 1.92 29.66 -6.50
N GLU A 38 1.62 28.46 -5.98
CA GLU A 38 0.30 28.13 -5.42
C GLU A 38 -0.06 29.07 -4.23
N LEU A 39 0.90 29.28 -3.31
CA LEU A 39 0.69 30.21 -2.21
C LEU A 39 0.44 31.64 -2.68
N LEU A 40 1.26 32.15 -3.60
CA LEU A 40 1.12 33.50 -4.13
C LEU A 40 -0.21 33.69 -4.87
N ALA A 41 -0.65 32.66 -5.62
CA ALA A 41 -1.96 32.68 -6.27
C ALA A 41 -3.10 32.70 -5.26
N TRP A 42 -3.03 31.89 -4.19
CA TRP A 42 -4.00 31.90 -3.10
C TRP A 42 -4.04 33.28 -2.41
N CYS A 43 -2.87 33.87 -2.13
CA CYS A 43 -2.78 35.19 -1.55
C CYS A 43 -3.42 36.27 -2.45
N ALA A 44 -3.21 36.19 -3.75
CA ALA A 44 -3.81 37.14 -4.71
C ALA A 44 -5.33 36.98 -4.78
N GLU A 45 -5.88 35.79 -4.68
CA GLU A 45 -7.33 35.52 -4.61
C GLU A 45 -7.96 36.13 -3.34
N HIS A 46 -7.20 36.21 -2.25
CA HIS A 46 -7.63 36.76 -0.97
C HIS A 46 -7.14 38.20 -0.72
N GLU A 47 -6.76 38.92 -1.79
CA GLU A 47 -6.38 40.33 -1.77
C GLU A 47 -5.20 40.68 -0.86
N LEU A 48 -4.31 39.68 -0.58
CA LEU A 48 -3.09 39.91 0.17
C LEU A 48 -2.02 40.55 -0.72
N ASP A 49 -1.44 41.67 -0.30
CA ASP A 49 -0.36 42.37 -1.01
C ASP A 49 0.97 41.57 -0.86
N THR A 50 1.23 40.69 -1.80
CA THR A 50 2.45 39.87 -1.82
C THR A 50 3.68 40.55 -2.40
N GLN A 51 3.56 41.77 -2.98
CA GLN A 51 4.70 42.46 -3.60
C GLN A 51 5.79 42.78 -2.58
N ARG A 52 5.40 43.08 -1.36
CA ARG A 52 6.32 43.35 -0.25
C ARG A 52 7.03 42.12 0.27
N TRP A 53 6.57 40.94 -0.07
CA TRP A 53 7.16 39.66 0.35
C TRP A 53 8.22 39.16 -0.64
N LEU A 54 8.25 39.74 -1.84
CA LEU A 54 9.20 39.36 -2.87
C LEU A 54 10.53 40.10 -2.67
N SER A 55 11.62 39.39 -2.82
CA SER A 55 12.96 40.01 -2.87
C SER A 55 13.03 41.04 -4.02
N ALA A 56 13.96 42.00 -3.93
CA ALA A 56 14.10 43.09 -4.91
C ALA A 56 14.21 42.57 -6.38
N ALA A 57 14.71 41.35 -6.60
CA ALA A 57 14.79 40.71 -7.93
C ALA A 57 13.58 39.83 -8.23
N GLY A 58 12.53 39.75 -7.37
CA GLY A 58 11.36 38.89 -7.54
C GLY A 58 11.63 37.38 -7.50
N ARG A 59 12.86 36.95 -7.15
CA ARG A 59 13.25 35.53 -7.22
C ARG A 59 12.95 34.71 -5.97
N LYS A 60 12.71 35.38 -4.83
CA LYS A 60 12.45 34.74 -3.54
C LYS A 60 11.25 35.36 -2.85
N VAL A 61 10.50 34.55 -2.13
CA VAL A 61 9.47 34.97 -1.17
C VAL A 61 10.10 34.99 0.22
N ALA A 62 10.05 36.13 0.88
CA ALA A 62 10.57 36.33 2.23
C ALA A 62 9.41 36.24 3.24
N PHE A 63 9.55 35.37 4.22
CA PHE A 63 8.61 35.16 5.32
C PHE A 63 9.20 35.71 6.60
N ASP A 64 8.46 36.57 7.25
CA ASP A 64 8.64 36.97 8.63
C ASP A 64 7.38 36.66 9.45
N ARG A 65 7.37 37.02 10.73
CA ARG A 65 6.21 36.77 11.59
C ARG A 65 4.96 37.54 11.14
N HIS A 66 5.14 38.71 10.54
CA HIS A 66 4.02 39.54 10.06
C HIS A 66 3.36 38.89 8.84
N VAL A 67 4.15 38.37 7.89
CA VAL A 67 3.63 37.65 6.73
C VAL A 67 2.83 36.42 7.15
N LEU A 68 3.34 35.61 8.09
CA LEU A 68 2.59 34.47 8.61
C LEU A 68 1.29 34.90 9.31
N GLN A 69 1.33 35.97 10.09
CA GLN A 69 0.15 36.48 10.77
C GLN A 69 -0.92 36.93 9.75
N MET A 70 -0.54 37.58 8.66
CA MET A 70 -1.48 37.99 7.61
C MET A 70 -2.15 36.75 6.97
N ILE A 71 -1.38 35.71 6.64
CA ILE A 71 -1.90 34.44 6.11
C ILE A 71 -2.87 33.80 7.12
N ASP A 72 -2.46 33.69 8.38
CA ASP A 72 -3.27 33.07 9.43
C ASP A 72 -4.56 33.86 9.72
N SER A 73 -4.50 35.19 9.72
CA SER A 73 -5.70 36.02 9.87
C SER A 73 -6.69 35.82 8.72
N THR A 74 -6.19 35.62 7.50
CA THR A 74 -7.04 35.29 6.35
C THR A 74 -7.67 33.92 6.49
N LEU A 75 -6.89 32.91 6.92
CA LEU A 75 -7.41 31.58 7.20
C LEU A 75 -8.49 31.60 8.28
N GLU A 76 -8.29 32.37 9.36
CA GLU A 76 -9.27 32.53 10.43
C GLU A 76 -10.58 33.17 9.93
N GLN A 77 -10.49 34.22 9.10
CA GLN A 77 -11.68 34.83 8.46
C GLN A 77 -12.46 33.86 7.59
N LEU A 78 -11.77 32.91 6.98
CA LEU A 78 -12.35 31.82 6.19
C LEU A 78 -12.84 30.64 7.04
N ASN A 79 -12.74 30.69 8.36
CA ASN A 79 -13.00 29.61 9.30
C ASN A 79 -12.13 28.35 9.02
N LEU A 80 -10.89 28.56 8.59
CA LEU A 80 -9.93 27.51 8.32
C LEU A 80 -8.87 27.44 9.43
N ALA A 81 -8.25 26.26 9.58
CA ALA A 81 -7.17 26.06 10.54
C ALA A 81 -5.96 26.94 10.21
N SER A 82 -5.26 27.46 11.24
CA SER A 82 -3.98 28.16 11.09
C SER A 82 -2.98 27.34 10.29
N SER A 83 -2.09 28.04 9.57
CA SER A 83 -1.02 27.45 8.78
C SER A 83 0.00 26.67 9.64
N ALA A 84 0.07 26.92 10.94
CA ALA A 84 0.91 26.21 11.90
C ALA A 84 0.39 24.82 12.26
N VAL A 85 -0.91 24.53 12.07
CA VAL A 85 -1.55 23.27 12.46
C VAL A 85 -1.14 22.13 11.52
N ASP A 86 -0.74 21.01 12.10
CA ASP A 86 -0.44 19.79 11.32
C ASP A 86 -1.70 18.99 11.01
N LEU A 87 -2.27 19.21 9.85
CA LEU A 87 -3.44 18.48 9.35
C LEU A 87 -3.08 17.12 8.73
N SER A 88 -1.79 16.77 8.64
CA SER A 88 -1.36 15.53 7.99
C SER A 88 -1.57 14.29 8.87
N GLN A 89 -1.74 14.45 10.17
CA GLN A 89 -1.77 13.37 11.17
C GLN A 89 -3.17 12.90 11.55
N GLY A 90 -4.23 13.54 11.09
CA GLY A 90 -5.59 13.20 11.47
C GLY A 90 -6.40 12.53 10.36
N SER A 91 -7.51 11.90 10.73
CA SER A 91 -8.57 11.51 9.79
C SER A 91 -9.21 12.74 9.16
N ARG A 92 -9.98 12.56 8.08
CA ARG A 92 -10.75 13.66 7.49
C ARG A 92 -11.74 14.30 8.49
N PHE A 93 -12.27 13.50 9.41
CA PHE A 93 -13.13 14.00 10.49
C PHE A 93 -12.37 14.90 11.48
N ASP A 94 -11.14 14.49 11.83
CA ASP A 94 -10.29 15.31 12.72
C ASP A 94 -9.91 16.62 12.04
N GLN A 95 -9.60 16.58 10.76
CA GLN A 95 -9.30 17.77 9.96
C GLN A 95 -10.52 18.70 9.87
N ALA A 96 -11.71 18.18 9.59
CA ALA A 96 -12.95 18.96 9.57
C ALA A 96 -13.24 19.61 10.93
N ARG A 97 -12.99 18.93 12.05
CA ARG A 97 -13.12 19.48 13.41
C ARG A 97 -12.10 20.59 13.68
N GLN A 98 -10.95 20.55 13.04
CA GLN A 98 -9.90 21.57 13.18
C GLN A 98 -10.08 22.73 12.20
N GLY A 99 -11.22 22.81 11.49
CA GLY A 99 -11.49 23.87 10.53
C GLY A 99 -10.70 23.74 9.21
N ALA A 100 -10.29 22.53 8.83
CA ALA A 100 -9.72 22.32 7.51
C ALA A 100 -10.81 22.31 6.44
N GLY A 101 -10.55 22.97 5.32
CA GLY A 101 -11.35 22.81 4.10
C GLY A 101 -11.25 21.36 3.57
N GLU A 102 -12.22 20.95 2.74
CA GLU A 102 -12.22 19.61 2.14
C GLU A 102 -11.01 19.43 1.21
N ASN A 103 -9.89 18.93 1.74
CA ASN A 103 -8.70 18.64 0.98
C ASN A 103 -8.45 17.10 0.96
N LYS A 104 -8.79 16.47 -0.16
CA LYS A 104 -8.68 15.00 -0.34
C LYS A 104 -7.24 14.48 -0.26
N ASN A 105 -6.26 15.35 -0.36
CA ASN A 105 -4.83 14.99 -0.42
C ASN A 105 -4.09 15.20 0.91
N VAL A 106 -4.77 15.65 1.95
CA VAL A 106 -4.20 15.90 3.27
C VAL A 106 -4.77 14.91 4.28
N GLY A 107 -3.90 14.41 5.18
CA GLY A 107 -4.28 13.49 6.24
C GLY A 107 -4.17 12.02 5.91
N VAL A 108 -4.52 11.20 6.90
CA VAL A 108 -4.47 9.74 6.80
C VAL A 108 -5.58 9.25 5.86
N ALA A 109 -5.21 8.58 4.77
CA ALA A 109 -6.20 7.99 3.87
C ALA A 109 -7.04 6.95 4.63
N PRO A 110 -8.38 6.91 4.46
CA PRO A 110 -9.26 6.00 5.20
C PRO A 110 -8.83 4.53 5.15
N MET A 111 -8.23 4.12 4.03
CA MET A 111 -7.77 2.73 3.80
C MET A 111 -6.30 2.49 4.21
N GLN A 112 -5.60 3.49 4.78
CA GLN A 112 -4.16 3.39 5.06
C GLN A 112 -3.82 2.27 6.05
N HIS A 113 -4.71 2.00 6.99
CA HIS A 113 -4.52 0.98 8.04
C HIS A 113 -5.53 -0.17 7.91
N ARG A 114 -6.28 -0.24 6.82
CA ARG A 114 -7.32 -1.24 6.65
C ARG A 114 -6.88 -2.33 5.69
N VAL A 115 -7.30 -3.56 6.00
CA VAL A 115 -7.11 -4.75 5.17
C VAL A 115 -8.43 -5.46 4.98
N LEU A 116 -8.62 -6.10 3.84
CA LEU A 116 -9.67 -7.09 3.67
C LEU A 116 -9.12 -8.43 4.12
N MET A 117 -9.77 -9.02 5.13
CA MET A 117 -9.50 -10.39 5.55
C MET A 117 -10.67 -11.31 5.24
N ALA A 118 -10.38 -12.55 4.93
CA ALA A 118 -11.37 -13.59 4.75
C ALA A 118 -11.26 -14.63 5.87
N GLN A 119 -12.42 -15.14 6.29
CA GLN A 119 -12.54 -16.21 7.26
C GLN A 119 -13.65 -17.17 6.82
N ALA A 120 -13.43 -18.47 6.97
CA ALA A 120 -14.47 -19.47 6.70
C ALA A 120 -15.74 -19.20 7.50
N ASN A 121 -16.89 -19.45 6.89
CA ASN A 121 -18.15 -19.37 7.61
C ASN A 121 -18.24 -20.54 8.60
N CYS A 122 -18.32 -20.21 9.90
CA CYS A 122 -18.40 -21.17 10.99
C CYS A 122 -19.86 -21.41 11.48
N GLY A 123 -20.84 -21.24 10.59
CA GLY A 123 -22.26 -21.41 10.93
C GLY A 123 -22.87 -20.18 11.61
N ALA A 124 -22.40 -19.00 11.29
CA ALA A 124 -22.96 -17.74 11.78
C ALA A 124 -24.41 -17.57 11.33
N TYR A 125 -25.23 -16.97 12.19
CA TYR A 125 -26.61 -16.61 11.87
C TYR A 125 -26.65 -15.48 10.83
N PHE A 126 -27.42 -15.68 9.76
CA PHE A 126 -27.68 -14.66 8.74
C PHE A 126 -29.08 -14.08 8.89
N PRO A 127 -29.28 -12.80 8.55
CA PRO A 127 -30.60 -12.23 8.42
C PRO A 127 -31.46 -13.01 7.38
N GLU A 128 -32.78 -13.08 7.57
CA GLU A 128 -33.69 -13.81 6.71
C GLU A 128 -33.63 -13.45 5.21
N TRP A 129 -33.16 -12.20 4.91
CA TRP A 129 -32.98 -11.75 3.52
C TRP A 129 -31.72 -12.31 2.84
N VAL A 130 -30.84 -12.98 3.59
CA VAL A 130 -29.71 -13.71 3.03
C VAL A 130 -30.16 -15.12 2.68
N THR A 131 -30.43 -15.38 1.42
CA THR A 131 -31.03 -16.64 0.93
C THR A 131 -30.03 -17.79 0.86
N GLU A 132 -28.73 -17.48 0.77
CA GLU A 132 -27.65 -18.48 0.70
C GLU A 132 -26.60 -18.20 1.76
N SER A 133 -26.15 -19.25 2.44
CA SER A 133 -25.05 -19.14 3.41
C SER A 133 -23.72 -19.02 2.65
N PRO A 134 -23.00 -17.91 2.74
CA PRO A 134 -21.72 -17.77 2.07
C PRO A 134 -20.68 -18.74 2.64
N SER A 135 -19.74 -19.18 1.81
CA SER A 135 -18.63 -20.03 2.22
C SER A 135 -17.65 -19.34 3.16
N GLN A 136 -17.65 -18.01 3.12
CA GLN A 136 -16.74 -17.19 3.92
C GLN A 136 -17.34 -15.82 4.24
N TRP A 137 -16.81 -15.21 5.30
CA TRP A 137 -16.94 -13.79 5.61
C TRP A 137 -15.76 -13.02 5.05
N VAL A 138 -16.03 -11.85 4.49
CA VAL A 138 -15.00 -10.87 4.15
C VAL A 138 -15.21 -9.64 5.02
N MET A 139 -14.17 -9.27 5.76
CA MET A 139 -14.20 -8.15 6.70
C MET A 139 -13.16 -7.11 6.30
N ASP A 140 -13.58 -5.85 6.28
CA ASP A 140 -12.68 -4.70 6.22
C ASP A 140 -12.34 -4.26 7.65
N ILE A 141 -11.08 -4.44 8.05
CA ILE A 141 -10.64 -4.29 9.45
C ILE A 141 -9.34 -3.49 9.55
N ALA A 142 -9.16 -2.74 10.63
CA ALA A 142 -7.88 -2.14 10.95
C ALA A 142 -6.88 -3.25 11.33
N TRP A 143 -5.80 -3.41 10.58
CA TRP A 143 -4.88 -4.53 10.77
C TRP A 143 -4.25 -4.58 12.18
N GLN A 144 -4.12 -3.44 12.85
CA GLN A 144 -3.60 -3.34 14.22
C GLN A 144 -4.48 -4.04 15.26
N THR A 145 -5.77 -4.28 14.93
CA THR A 145 -6.69 -5.01 15.81
C THR A 145 -6.59 -6.52 15.65
N LEU A 146 -5.82 -7.00 14.67
CA LEU A 146 -5.63 -8.43 14.43
C LEU A 146 -4.73 -9.06 15.50
N GLN A 147 -5.18 -10.15 16.09
CA GLN A 147 -4.37 -10.97 16.98
C GLN A 147 -3.48 -11.92 16.16
N LEU A 148 -2.40 -11.39 15.57
CA LEU A 148 -1.53 -12.15 14.66
C LEU A 148 -0.97 -13.43 15.29
N ASN A 149 -0.81 -13.48 16.61
CA ASN A 149 -0.32 -14.68 17.32
C ASN A 149 -1.33 -15.84 17.34
N ALA A 150 -2.61 -15.57 17.05
CA ALA A 150 -3.64 -16.61 16.95
C ALA A 150 -3.49 -17.47 15.67
N TYR A 151 -2.69 -17.03 14.71
CA TYR A 151 -2.48 -17.71 13.42
C TYR A 151 -1.03 -18.17 13.30
N SER A 152 -0.81 -19.34 12.72
CA SER A 152 0.54 -19.83 12.43
C SER A 152 1.21 -19.01 11.31
N HIS A 153 0.45 -18.67 10.27
CA HIS A 153 0.89 -17.96 9.07
C HIS A 153 -0.08 -16.85 8.70
N VAL A 154 0.39 -15.90 7.90
CA VAL A 154 -0.48 -14.94 7.17
C VAL A 154 -0.37 -15.24 5.69
N LEU A 155 -1.50 -15.54 5.05
CA LEU A 155 -1.63 -15.82 3.63
C LEU A 155 -2.11 -14.56 2.91
N VAL A 156 -1.28 -14.01 2.04
CA VAL A 156 -1.62 -12.83 1.23
C VAL A 156 -2.01 -13.30 -0.16
N VAL A 157 -3.30 -13.12 -0.51
CA VAL A 157 -3.87 -13.49 -1.81
C VAL A 157 -3.82 -12.29 -2.74
N GLU A 158 -3.22 -12.46 -3.91
CA GLU A 158 -3.06 -11.38 -4.89
C GLU A 158 -4.33 -11.13 -5.69
N ASN A 159 -4.91 -12.20 -6.25
CA ASN A 159 -6.05 -12.08 -7.12
C ASN A 159 -7.35 -11.91 -6.32
N ARG A 160 -8.15 -10.91 -6.71
CA ARG A 160 -9.38 -10.55 -5.98
C ARG A 160 -10.43 -11.65 -6.04
N ASP A 161 -10.63 -12.27 -7.19
CA ASP A 161 -11.62 -13.35 -7.35
C ASP A 161 -11.19 -14.58 -6.55
N ALA A 162 -9.90 -14.94 -6.62
CA ALA A 162 -9.35 -16.01 -5.81
C ALA A 162 -9.45 -15.74 -4.30
N PHE A 163 -9.35 -14.48 -3.86
CA PHE A 163 -9.57 -14.12 -2.47
C PHE A 163 -11.03 -14.28 -2.04
N TYR A 164 -11.98 -13.80 -2.84
CA TYR A 164 -13.42 -13.92 -2.53
C TYR A 164 -13.93 -15.35 -2.58
N GLU A 165 -13.28 -16.23 -3.37
CA GLU A 165 -13.66 -17.63 -3.52
C GLU A 165 -12.76 -18.58 -2.73
N TYR A 166 -11.79 -18.07 -1.94
CA TYR A 166 -10.73 -18.88 -1.33
C TYR A 166 -11.27 -20.09 -0.57
N PHE A 167 -12.23 -19.90 0.32
CA PHE A 167 -12.82 -20.99 1.12
C PHE A 167 -13.83 -21.83 0.33
N ALA A 168 -14.55 -21.24 -0.65
CA ALA A 168 -15.43 -21.98 -1.54
C ALA A 168 -14.69 -22.94 -2.47
N LEU A 169 -13.46 -22.58 -2.85
CA LEU A 169 -12.61 -23.40 -3.73
C LEU A 169 -11.99 -24.62 -3.02
N GLN A 170 -12.13 -24.71 -1.70
CA GLN A 170 -11.58 -25.81 -0.90
C GLN A 170 -12.70 -26.77 -0.46
N PRO A 171 -12.48 -28.08 -0.51
CA PRO A 171 -11.35 -28.80 -1.15
C PRO A 171 -11.60 -29.11 -2.64
N GLN A 172 -12.71 -28.64 -3.23
CA GLN A 172 -13.16 -29.03 -4.55
C GLN A 172 -12.15 -28.68 -5.65
N ARG A 173 -11.48 -27.55 -5.50
CA ARG A 173 -10.50 -27.05 -6.46
C ARG A 173 -9.09 -27.09 -5.94
N TYR A 174 -8.86 -26.68 -4.69
CA TYR A 174 -7.55 -26.63 -4.06
C TYR A 174 -7.41 -27.68 -2.98
N GLN A 175 -6.30 -28.42 -3.02
CA GLN A 175 -5.82 -29.23 -1.90
C GLN A 175 -4.67 -28.47 -1.27
N LEU A 176 -4.93 -27.82 -0.14
CA LEU A 176 -3.98 -26.92 0.52
C LEU A 176 -3.08 -27.68 1.50
N PRO A 177 -1.81 -27.27 1.63
CA PRO A 177 -0.97 -27.71 2.75
C PRO A 177 -1.52 -27.19 4.09
N VAL A 178 -1.20 -27.89 5.18
CA VAL A 178 -1.74 -27.60 6.52
C VAL A 178 -1.43 -26.18 7.01
N GLU A 179 -0.29 -25.65 6.63
CA GLU A 179 0.15 -24.29 6.97
C GLU A 179 -0.77 -23.23 6.33
N ALA A 180 -1.27 -23.48 5.12
CA ALA A 180 -2.19 -22.58 4.43
C ALA A 180 -3.62 -22.70 4.95
N LEU A 181 -4.04 -23.90 5.42
CA LEU A 181 -5.38 -24.11 6.00
C LEU A 181 -5.62 -23.29 7.28
N GLY A 182 -4.60 -23.15 8.13
CA GLY A 182 -4.67 -22.40 9.38
C GLY A 182 -4.19 -20.94 9.30
N ALA A 183 -3.95 -20.44 8.10
CA ALA A 183 -3.43 -19.08 7.91
C ALA A 183 -4.52 -18.01 8.01
N LEU A 184 -4.14 -16.81 8.48
CA LEU A 184 -4.95 -15.60 8.32
C LEU A 184 -4.93 -15.18 6.84
N VAL A 185 -6.10 -15.14 6.19
CA VAL A 185 -6.22 -14.85 4.76
C VAL A 185 -6.47 -13.36 4.55
N ILE A 186 -5.57 -12.70 3.82
CA ILE A 186 -5.58 -11.25 3.55
C ILE A 186 -5.55 -11.00 2.04
N TYR A 187 -6.36 -10.04 1.58
CA TYR A 187 -6.28 -9.56 0.20
C TYR A 187 -5.14 -8.55 0.05
N ARG A 188 -4.28 -8.77 -0.94
CA ARG A 188 -3.12 -7.91 -1.21
C ARG A 188 -3.52 -6.48 -1.62
N GLY A 189 -4.49 -6.34 -2.47
CA GLY A 189 -4.90 -5.09 -3.11
C GLY A 189 -5.14 -5.28 -4.61
N ASN A 190 -5.60 -4.24 -5.31
CA ASN A 190 -5.87 -4.32 -6.75
C ASN A 190 -4.56 -4.39 -7.57
N GLN A 191 -4.30 -3.41 -8.44
CA GLN A 191 -3.06 -3.36 -9.25
C GLN A 191 -1.81 -3.28 -8.37
N ASP A 192 -1.87 -2.45 -7.32
CA ASP A 192 -0.80 -2.29 -6.34
C ASP A 192 -1.17 -2.89 -4.99
N GLU A 193 -0.15 -3.19 -4.18
CA GLU A 193 -0.35 -3.57 -2.79
C GLU A 193 -1.03 -2.42 -2.02
N SER A 194 -2.14 -2.71 -1.34
CA SER A 194 -2.82 -1.70 -0.53
C SER A 194 -1.92 -1.22 0.61
N LYS A 195 -2.05 0.04 1.00
CA LYS A 195 -1.24 0.61 2.10
C LYS A 195 -1.40 -0.18 3.41
N GLY A 196 -2.61 -0.65 3.69
CA GLY A 196 -2.88 -1.48 4.88
C GLY A 196 -2.20 -2.85 4.79
N CYS A 197 -2.27 -3.52 3.64
CA CYS A 197 -1.60 -4.81 3.44
C CYS A 197 -0.07 -4.66 3.54
N LYS A 198 0.48 -3.62 2.93
CA LYS A 198 1.92 -3.30 3.03
C LYS A 198 2.35 -3.12 4.48
N ALA A 199 1.62 -2.30 5.25
CA ALA A 199 1.93 -2.05 6.66
C ALA A 199 1.82 -3.32 7.52
N LEU A 200 0.79 -4.15 7.29
CA LEU A 200 0.65 -5.46 7.93
C LEU A 200 1.82 -6.38 7.59
N ARG A 201 2.19 -6.48 6.32
CA ARG A 201 3.32 -7.30 5.86
C ARG A 201 4.63 -6.86 6.50
N GLU A 202 4.92 -5.56 6.53
CA GLU A 202 6.12 -5.00 7.17
C GLU A 202 6.15 -5.31 8.68
N ALA A 203 5.01 -5.21 9.37
CA ALA A 203 4.89 -5.60 10.77
C ALA A 203 5.13 -7.11 10.98
N CYS A 204 4.60 -7.95 10.10
CA CYS A 204 4.86 -9.40 10.13
C CYS A 204 6.34 -9.73 9.92
N VAL A 205 6.99 -9.08 8.95
CA VAL A 205 8.44 -9.24 8.70
C VAL A 205 9.25 -8.85 9.93
N ALA A 206 8.94 -7.69 10.55
CA ALA A 206 9.61 -7.22 11.75
C ALA A 206 9.43 -8.15 12.96
N ALA A 207 8.27 -8.79 13.06
CA ALA A 207 7.94 -9.76 14.12
C ALA A 207 8.43 -11.20 13.83
N GLY A 208 9.05 -11.45 12.66
CA GLY A 208 9.43 -12.80 12.23
C GLY A 208 8.23 -13.72 11.94
N LYS A 209 7.03 -13.15 11.70
CA LYS A 209 5.81 -13.90 11.41
C LYS A 209 5.88 -14.50 10.01
N PRO A 210 5.65 -15.82 9.83
CA PRO A 210 5.64 -16.44 8.50
C PRO A 210 4.56 -15.84 7.59
N LEU A 211 4.98 -15.45 6.38
CA LEU A 211 4.14 -14.86 5.35
C LEU A 211 4.12 -15.76 4.12
N ILE A 212 2.93 -16.11 3.65
CA ILE A 212 2.72 -16.89 2.43
C ILE A 212 2.19 -15.95 1.35
N TYR A 213 2.84 -15.94 0.19
CA TYR A 213 2.32 -15.29 -1.01
C TYR A 213 1.52 -16.29 -1.84
N PHE A 214 0.32 -15.91 -2.27
CA PHE A 214 -0.54 -16.70 -3.14
C PHE A 214 -1.05 -15.82 -4.27
N GLY A 215 -0.42 -15.94 -5.43
CA GLY A 215 -0.70 -15.12 -6.62
C GLY A 215 -0.38 -15.85 -7.90
N ASP A 216 -0.32 -15.12 -9.00
CA ASP A 216 -0.06 -15.66 -10.32
C ASP A 216 1.34 -16.32 -10.41
N TYR A 217 1.42 -17.42 -11.13
CA TYR A 217 2.70 -18.04 -11.53
C TYR A 217 3.18 -17.35 -12.81
N ASP A 218 3.61 -16.11 -12.67
CA ASP A 218 4.25 -15.30 -13.71
C ASP A 218 5.45 -14.55 -13.13
N THR A 219 6.29 -13.89 -13.95
CA THR A 219 7.49 -13.24 -13.44
C THR A 219 7.19 -12.08 -12.51
N ALA A 220 6.08 -11.38 -12.70
CA ALA A 220 5.67 -10.29 -11.80
C ALA A 220 5.29 -10.83 -10.43
N GLY A 221 4.41 -11.85 -10.36
CA GLY A 221 4.00 -12.51 -9.13
C GLY A 221 5.18 -13.17 -8.42
N LEU A 222 6.05 -13.87 -9.15
CA LEU A 222 7.27 -14.48 -8.59
C LEU A 222 8.23 -13.43 -8.04
N SER A 223 8.40 -12.30 -8.73
CA SER A 223 9.22 -11.19 -8.25
C SER A 223 8.65 -10.58 -6.96
N ILE A 224 7.33 -10.41 -6.87
CA ILE A 224 6.67 -9.96 -5.63
C ILE A 224 6.95 -10.94 -4.50
N ALA A 225 6.83 -12.25 -4.74
CA ALA A 225 7.07 -13.28 -3.73
C ALA A 225 8.49 -13.22 -3.18
N VAL A 226 9.51 -13.27 -4.06
CA VAL A 226 10.92 -13.40 -3.64
C VAL A 226 11.51 -12.11 -3.08
N HIS A 227 11.03 -10.93 -3.51
CA HIS A 227 11.54 -9.63 -3.04
C HIS A 227 10.63 -8.90 -2.05
N GLY A 228 9.37 -9.36 -1.90
CA GLY A 228 8.38 -8.71 -1.03
C GLY A 228 8.51 -9.03 0.46
N GLY A 229 9.51 -9.82 0.87
CA GLY A 229 9.69 -10.21 2.29
C GLY A 229 8.79 -11.39 2.73
N TYR A 230 8.19 -12.09 1.79
CA TYR A 230 7.47 -13.34 2.08
C TYR A 230 8.45 -14.45 2.46
N THR A 231 8.00 -15.37 3.30
CA THR A 231 8.79 -16.54 3.72
C THR A 231 8.48 -17.77 2.87
N HIS A 232 7.31 -17.78 2.25
CA HIS A 232 6.83 -18.89 1.43
C HIS A 232 6.02 -18.38 0.24
N ILE A 233 5.98 -19.21 -0.81
CA ILE A 233 5.06 -19.06 -1.92
C ILE A 233 4.18 -20.31 -2.03
N LEU A 234 2.88 -20.13 -2.28
CA LEU A 234 1.91 -21.19 -2.49
C LEU A 234 1.62 -21.32 -4.00
N LEU A 235 1.95 -22.45 -4.59
CA LEU A 235 1.82 -22.71 -6.02
C LEU A 235 1.30 -24.15 -6.27
N PRO A 236 0.75 -24.45 -7.46
CA PRO A 236 0.57 -25.83 -7.89
C PRO A 236 1.87 -26.62 -7.80
N THR A 237 1.79 -27.94 -7.67
CA THR A 237 2.97 -28.81 -7.68
C THR A 237 3.81 -28.59 -8.95
N ALA A 238 5.12 -28.86 -8.89
CA ALA A 238 5.99 -28.72 -10.06
C ALA A 238 5.48 -29.52 -11.27
N ALA A 239 4.96 -30.74 -11.05
CA ALA A 239 4.37 -31.55 -12.10
C ALA A 239 3.13 -30.86 -12.74
N ALA A 240 2.25 -30.31 -11.92
CA ALA A 240 1.07 -29.59 -12.40
C ALA A 240 1.44 -28.29 -13.15
N LEU A 241 2.49 -27.59 -12.72
CA LEU A 241 3.00 -26.41 -13.44
C LEU A 241 3.58 -26.78 -14.80
N LEU A 242 4.34 -27.87 -14.88
CA LEU A 242 4.89 -28.36 -16.17
C LEU A 242 3.79 -28.72 -17.17
N GLU A 243 2.67 -29.26 -16.68
CA GLU A 243 1.53 -29.65 -17.51
C GLU A 243 0.63 -28.47 -17.91
N GLN A 244 0.38 -27.54 -16.98
CA GLN A 244 -0.68 -26.54 -17.12
C GLN A 244 -0.18 -25.15 -17.50
N ALA A 245 1.12 -24.85 -17.30
CA ALA A 245 1.67 -23.55 -17.63
C ALA A 245 1.61 -23.27 -19.13
N ASN A 246 1.25 -22.04 -19.49
CA ASN A 246 1.01 -21.57 -20.85
C ASN A 246 1.80 -20.30 -21.18
N ASP A 247 1.52 -19.68 -22.32
CA ASP A 247 2.27 -18.55 -22.86
C ASP A 247 1.89 -17.19 -22.26
N VAL A 248 1.23 -17.15 -21.12
CA VAL A 248 0.85 -15.91 -20.41
C VAL A 248 2.05 -14.98 -20.11
N MET A 249 3.27 -15.56 -20.13
CA MET A 249 4.53 -14.86 -19.89
C MET A 249 5.10 -14.08 -21.07
N GLN A 250 4.48 -14.17 -22.25
CA GLN A 250 5.00 -13.47 -23.46
C GLN A 250 4.65 -11.97 -23.49
N GLU A 251 3.91 -11.49 -22.51
CA GLU A 251 3.60 -10.05 -22.37
C GLU A 251 4.87 -9.26 -22.03
N ALA A 252 5.11 -8.15 -22.72
CA ALA A 252 6.32 -7.32 -22.56
C ALA A 252 6.54 -6.86 -21.09
N ASP A 253 5.45 -6.64 -20.36
CA ASP A 253 5.51 -6.24 -18.94
C ASP A 253 6.09 -7.31 -18.02
N GLN A 254 6.07 -8.57 -18.42
CA GLN A 254 6.62 -9.69 -17.65
C GLN A 254 8.15 -9.76 -17.75
N LEU A 255 8.70 -9.40 -18.91
CA LEU A 255 10.14 -9.51 -19.18
C LEU A 255 10.99 -8.64 -18.25
N LYS A 256 10.49 -7.49 -17.81
CA LYS A 256 11.21 -6.58 -16.90
C LYS A 256 11.57 -7.23 -15.55
N TYR A 257 10.79 -8.23 -15.11
CA TYR A 257 11.02 -8.93 -13.84
C TYR A 257 11.87 -10.20 -14.00
N ALA A 258 11.98 -10.73 -15.23
CA ALA A 258 12.64 -12.01 -15.48
C ALA A 258 14.09 -12.05 -14.99
N GLN A 259 14.85 -10.97 -15.21
CA GLN A 259 16.25 -10.89 -14.78
C GLN A 259 16.39 -10.99 -13.24
N ALA A 260 15.56 -10.28 -12.49
CA ALA A 260 15.60 -10.30 -11.03
C ALA A 260 15.20 -11.67 -10.46
N VAL A 261 14.18 -12.31 -11.03
CA VAL A 261 13.74 -13.67 -10.64
C VAL A 261 14.83 -14.71 -10.96
N THR A 262 15.47 -14.60 -12.13
CA THR A 262 16.58 -15.50 -12.52
C THR A 262 17.77 -15.31 -11.57
N ALA A 263 18.19 -14.08 -11.30
CA ALA A 263 19.30 -13.80 -10.39
C ALA A 263 19.03 -14.33 -8.97
N PHE A 264 17.79 -14.27 -8.49
CA PHE A 264 17.41 -14.89 -7.22
C PHE A 264 17.49 -16.43 -7.29
N ALA A 265 16.98 -17.04 -8.38
CA ALA A 265 17.01 -18.48 -8.56
C ALA A 265 18.46 -19.04 -8.61
N GLU A 266 19.39 -18.30 -9.20
CA GLU A 266 20.82 -18.70 -9.29
C GLU A 266 21.52 -18.73 -7.94
N GLN A 267 21.01 -17.98 -6.95
CA GLN A 267 21.55 -17.98 -5.59
C GLN A 267 21.06 -19.18 -4.74
N LEU A 268 19.99 -19.83 -5.17
CA LEU A 268 19.46 -21.01 -4.49
C LEU A 268 20.27 -22.26 -4.81
N SER A 269 20.28 -23.23 -3.87
CA SER A 269 20.88 -24.54 -4.10
C SER A 269 20.29 -25.23 -5.33
N ASN A 270 21.08 -26.02 -6.04
CA ASN A 270 20.62 -26.80 -7.18
C ASN A 270 19.51 -27.81 -6.82
N THR A 271 19.41 -28.21 -5.55
CA THR A 271 18.41 -29.13 -5.03
C THR A 271 17.18 -28.40 -4.47
N ASP A 272 17.17 -27.07 -4.45
CA ASP A 272 16.04 -26.29 -3.94
C ASP A 272 14.85 -26.41 -4.90
N PRO A 273 13.69 -26.89 -4.45
CA PRO A 273 12.52 -27.02 -5.30
C PRO A 273 12.01 -25.66 -5.83
N LEU A 274 12.18 -24.57 -5.10
CA LEU A 274 11.83 -23.23 -5.56
C LEU A 274 12.68 -22.83 -6.76
N ARG A 275 13.99 -23.15 -6.76
CA ARG A 275 14.87 -22.85 -7.88
C ARG A 275 14.37 -23.44 -9.20
N ALA A 276 13.97 -24.70 -9.18
CA ALA A 276 13.46 -25.38 -10.39
C ALA A 276 12.19 -24.69 -10.93
N VAL A 277 11.29 -24.29 -10.05
CA VAL A 277 10.04 -23.58 -10.39
C VAL A 277 10.33 -22.21 -10.99
N LEU A 278 11.24 -21.42 -10.39
CA LEU A 278 11.61 -20.10 -10.89
C LEU A 278 12.29 -20.19 -12.28
N LEU A 279 13.22 -21.10 -12.46
CA LEU A 279 13.91 -21.29 -13.74
C LEU A 279 12.98 -21.84 -14.83
N HIS A 280 12.02 -22.70 -14.49
CA HIS A 280 11.00 -23.15 -15.45
C HIS A 280 10.20 -21.95 -15.97
N ASN A 281 9.75 -21.05 -15.10
CA ASN A 281 9.02 -19.86 -15.50
C ASN A 281 9.86 -18.94 -16.41
N THR A 282 11.06 -18.56 -15.96
CA THR A 282 11.89 -17.56 -16.67
C THR A 282 12.53 -18.10 -17.96
N GLN A 283 13.01 -19.35 -17.97
CA GLN A 283 13.70 -19.95 -19.12
C GLN A 283 12.72 -20.44 -20.19
N ARG A 284 11.56 -20.98 -19.78
CA ARG A 284 10.54 -21.48 -20.70
C ARG A 284 9.51 -20.43 -21.08
N GLN A 285 9.54 -19.27 -20.40
CA GLN A 285 8.55 -18.20 -20.57
C GLN A 285 7.10 -18.73 -20.43
N LYS A 286 6.90 -19.63 -19.47
CA LYS A 286 5.60 -20.24 -19.18
C LYS A 286 5.10 -19.77 -17.83
N GLY A 287 3.82 -19.44 -17.78
CA GLY A 287 3.15 -19.01 -16.54
C GLY A 287 1.76 -19.63 -16.42
N LEU A 288 1.13 -19.36 -15.29
CA LEU A 288 -0.24 -19.80 -15.02
C LEU A 288 -0.91 -18.77 -14.13
N ARG A 289 -2.06 -18.28 -14.55
CA ARG A 289 -2.84 -17.34 -13.73
C ARG A 289 -3.47 -18.07 -12.55
N GLN A 290 -3.54 -17.44 -11.40
CA GLN A 290 -4.08 -18.01 -10.16
C GLN A 290 -5.49 -18.59 -10.34
N GLN A 291 -6.33 -17.96 -11.17
CA GLN A 291 -7.67 -18.46 -11.49
C GLN A 291 -7.66 -19.82 -12.20
N ALA A 292 -6.55 -20.21 -12.81
CA ALA A 292 -6.40 -21.51 -13.45
C ALA A 292 -5.85 -22.60 -12.51
N PHE A 293 -5.40 -22.25 -11.30
CA PHE A 293 -4.86 -23.21 -10.34
C PHE A 293 -5.92 -24.25 -9.93
N LYS A 294 -5.53 -25.50 -9.86
CA LYS A 294 -6.35 -26.63 -9.43
C LYS A 294 -5.49 -27.77 -8.89
N GLY A 295 -6.11 -28.62 -8.06
CA GLY A 295 -5.46 -29.79 -7.47
C GLY A 295 -4.56 -29.44 -6.28
N ALA A 296 -3.52 -30.26 -6.07
CA ALA A 296 -2.62 -30.09 -4.94
C ALA A 296 -1.75 -28.85 -5.11
N LEU A 297 -1.75 -28.00 -4.09
CA LEU A 297 -0.84 -26.87 -3.96
C LEU A 297 0.31 -27.25 -3.02
N GLN A 298 1.49 -26.73 -3.33
CA GLN A 298 2.69 -26.91 -2.51
C GLN A 298 3.15 -25.58 -1.92
N LEU A 299 3.65 -25.62 -0.70
CA LEU A 299 4.27 -24.50 -0.05
C LEU A 299 5.78 -24.56 -0.26
N LEU A 300 6.34 -23.61 -0.99
CA LEU A 300 7.78 -23.53 -1.23
C LEU A 300 8.38 -22.44 -0.34
N SER A 301 9.43 -22.81 0.41
CA SER A 301 10.14 -21.85 1.26
C SER A 301 10.96 -20.89 0.41
N ILE A 302 10.89 -19.60 0.74
CA ILE A 302 11.74 -18.55 0.19
C ILE A 302 12.87 -18.34 1.20
N ALA A 303 14.00 -19.00 1.00
CA ALA A 303 15.17 -18.84 1.86
C ALA A 303 15.63 -17.38 1.79
N ARG A 304 15.65 -16.69 2.95
CA ARG A 304 16.36 -15.41 3.04
C ARG A 304 17.84 -15.71 2.97
N LEU A 305 18.46 -15.33 1.90
CA LEU A 305 19.92 -15.31 1.82
C LEU A 305 20.38 -14.30 2.87
N VAL A 306 20.95 -14.82 3.96
CA VAL A 306 21.58 -13.98 4.98
C VAL A 306 22.79 -13.39 4.30
N GLY A 307 22.69 -12.11 3.91
CA GLY A 307 23.80 -11.31 3.41
C GLY A 307 24.68 -10.80 4.54
#